data_c2b667bc0372974efb2a72bfe963e9c1
#
_entry.id   c2b667bc0372974efb2a72bfe963e9c1
#
_cell.length_a   1.000
_cell.length_b   1.000
_cell.length_c   1.000
_cell.angle_alpha   90.00
_cell.angle_beta   90.00
_cell.angle_gamma   90.00
#
_symmetry.space_group_name_H-M   'P 1'
#
loop_
_entity.id
_entity.type
_entity.pdbx_description
1 polymer ?
#
loop_
_entity_poly.entity_id
_entity_poly.type
_entity_poly.pdbx_seq_one_letter_code
_entity_poly.pdbx_strand_id
1 'polypeptide(L)'
;MSHQSELIASDINAYLAQHERKELLRLLTCGSVDDGKSTLIGRLLYDTKMVYQDQLDAIGAASVKSGTTDDNFDLALLTDGLQAEREQGITIDVAYRYFSTAKRKIIIADTPGHEQYTRNMATGASNCELAIILIDARHGVLTQTRRHTFIASLLGIKHLIVAVNKMDLKDYSEEVFNQIRDDYLDFTEELDTGELTFIPMSALNGDNVVNASEHMPWYDGDTLMSLLENVKISADRNFEDFRYPVQYVNRPNLDFRGYCGTIASGVIRKGDQITALPSGKTSIIKSIVTYDEELEQAFTPMAVTLTLEDEIDISRGDMIVHSDNLPASKSDFLVSIVWMNEKALLPGKQYDFKHTTRYTSGQINMIRHKVDVNTLETSPTNSLELNEIGVCEVSLNEPVHIDGYNKNKNTGSFIIVDRLTNVTVGAGMISDDHQTGNHISTVSAHVTTAERASRYGQKPVTVMFIGLSGSGKSTLAHGLERKLFDMGRVSTVLDGKGMRLGISKDLPHDAE
;
A
#
# COMPACT_ATOMS: atom_id res chain seq x y z
N MET A 1 -5.27 -40.35 -4.24
CA MET A 1 -4.75 -39.89 -2.93
C MET A 1 -3.62 -38.93 -3.24
N SER A 2 -3.62 -37.72 -2.65
CA SER A 2 -2.62 -36.72 -2.95
C SER A 2 -1.25 -37.12 -2.38
N HIS A 3 -0.16 -36.68 -3.00
CA HIS A 3 1.21 -36.89 -2.50
C HIS A 3 1.38 -36.45 -1.03
N GLN A 4 0.56 -35.49 -0.57
CA GLN A 4 0.50 -35.05 0.83
C GLN A 4 -0.05 -36.13 1.80
N SER A 5 -1.07 -36.91 1.39
CA SER A 5 -1.63 -37.97 2.25
C SER A 5 -0.68 -39.14 2.42
N GLU A 6 0.18 -39.40 1.43
CA GLU A 6 1.21 -40.46 1.50
C GLU A 6 2.37 -40.07 2.42
N LEU A 7 2.80 -38.81 2.40
CA LEU A 7 3.86 -38.31 3.29
C LEU A 7 3.38 -38.26 4.75
N ILE A 8 2.17 -37.79 4.99
CA ILE A 8 1.55 -37.79 6.32
C ILE A 8 1.43 -39.19 6.89
N ALA A 9 1.09 -40.17 6.04
CA ALA A 9 0.94 -41.56 6.46
C ALA A 9 2.27 -42.26 6.72
N SER A 10 3.37 -41.82 6.06
CA SER A 10 4.69 -42.43 6.16
C SER A 10 5.60 -41.76 7.20
N ASP A 11 5.63 -40.45 7.30
CA ASP A 11 6.43 -39.69 8.28
C ASP A 11 5.83 -38.30 8.52
N ILE A 12 5.04 -38.16 9.57
CA ILE A 12 4.39 -36.91 9.95
C ILE A 12 5.41 -35.83 10.34
N ASN A 13 6.54 -36.17 10.93
CA ASN A 13 7.54 -35.18 11.33
C ASN A 13 8.26 -34.58 10.12
N ALA A 14 8.57 -35.41 9.12
CA ALA A 14 9.13 -34.91 7.84
C ALA A 14 8.13 -34.02 7.11
N TYR A 15 6.84 -34.37 7.13
CA TYR A 15 5.79 -33.52 6.56
C TYR A 15 5.68 -32.18 7.28
N LEU A 16 5.67 -32.17 8.61
CA LEU A 16 5.59 -30.94 9.40
C LEU A 16 6.81 -30.04 9.15
N ALA A 17 8.03 -30.59 9.18
CA ALA A 17 9.26 -29.85 8.92
C ALA A 17 9.29 -29.25 7.49
N GLN A 18 8.82 -30.01 6.50
CA GLN A 18 8.69 -29.50 5.12
C GLN A 18 7.63 -28.39 5.03
N HIS A 19 6.52 -28.55 5.75
CA HIS A 19 5.40 -27.60 5.71
C HIS A 19 5.74 -26.28 6.44
N GLU A 20 6.53 -26.31 7.49
CA GLU A 20 7.02 -25.13 8.22
C GLU A 20 7.96 -24.25 7.37
N ARG A 21 8.77 -24.88 6.51
CA ARG A 21 9.75 -24.20 5.66
C ARG A 21 9.19 -23.62 4.37
N LYS A 22 7.92 -23.92 4.03
CA LYS A 22 7.29 -23.39 2.81
C LYS A 22 7.11 -21.88 2.91
N GLU A 23 7.54 -21.18 1.87
CA GLU A 23 7.27 -19.75 1.74
C GLU A 23 5.77 -19.48 1.64
N LEU A 24 5.31 -18.38 2.23
CA LEU A 24 3.93 -17.93 2.18
C LEU A 24 3.79 -16.84 1.12
N LEU A 25 2.89 -17.07 0.16
CA LEU A 25 2.46 -16.07 -0.84
C LEU A 25 1.06 -15.59 -0.50
N ARG A 26 0.89 -14.29 -0.39
CA ARG A 26 -0.42 -13.64 -0.31
C ARG A 26 -0.74 -13.02 -1.64
N LEU A 27 -1.81 -13.44 -2.26
CA LEU A 27 -2.24 -12.93 -3.54
C LEU A 27 -3.64 -12.32 -3.46
N LEU A 28 -3.85 -11.30 -4.27
CA LEU A 28 -5.10 -10.62 -4.49
C LEU A 28 -5.74 -11.13 -5.77
N THR A 29 -7.04 -11.39 -5.78
CA THR A 29 -7.81 -11.55 -7.01
C THR A 29 -8.72 -10.35 -7.20
N CYS A 30 -8.62 -9.70 -8.36
CA CYS A 30 -9.44 -8.55 -8.72
C CYS A 30 -9.83 -8.57 -10.21
N GLY A 31 -10.82 -7.79 -10.57
CA GLY A 31 -11.44 -7.76 -11.90
C GLY A 31 -12.86 -7.27 -11.78
N SER A 32 -13.51 -7.01 -12.91
CA SER A 32 -14.91 -6.56 -12.94
C SER A 32 -15.86 -7.63 -12.42
N VAL A 33 -17.09 -7.23 -12.17
CA VAL A 33 -18.17 -8.19 -11.91
C VAL A 33 -18.27 -9.12 -13.13
N ASP A 34 -18.47 -10.40 -12.89
CA ASP A 34 -18.56 -11.47 -13.92
C ASP A 34 -17.26 -11.80 -14.69
N ASP A 35 -16.10 -11.24 -14.36
CA ASP A 35 -14.83 -11.66 -14.99
C ASP A 35 -14.39 -13.08 -14.60
N GLY A 36 -15.05 -13.69 -13.61
CA GLY A 36 -14.83 -15.10 -13.22
C GLY A 36 -13.86 -15.27 -12.05
N LYS A 37 -13.76 -14.27 -11.14
CA LYS A 37 -12.92 -14.35 -9.93
C LYS A 37 -13.25 -15.57 -9.06
N SER A 38 -14.51 -15.69 -8.65
CA SER A 38 -14.98 -16.80 -7.81
C SER A 38 -14.81 -18.16 -8.50
N THR A 39 -15.04 -18.22 -9.82
CA THR A 39 -14.80 -19.43 -10.62
C THR A 39 -13.32 -19.82 -10.62
N LEU A 40 -12.40 -18.85 -10.79
CA LEU A 40 -10.97 -19.11 -10.76
C LEU A 40 -10.50 -19.61 -9.39
N ILE A 41 -10.94 -18.98 -8.31
CA ILE A 41 -10.61 -19.39 -6.96
C ILE A 41 -11.14 -20.80 -6.68
N GLY A 42 -12.39 -21.06 -7.04
CA GLY A 42 -13.00 -22.39 -6.93
C GLY A 42 -12.24 -23.45 -7.74
N ARG A 43 -11.79 -23.11 -8.96
CA ARG A 43 -10.96 -23.97 -9.81
C ARG A 43 -9.60 -24.29 -9.15
N LEU A 44 -8.92 -23.30 -8.62
CA LEU A 44 -7.65 -23.48 -7.92
C LEU A 44 -7.81 -24.41 -6.70
N LEU A 45 -8.87 -24.20 -5.90
CA LEU A 45 -9.15 -25.03 -4.73
C LEU A 45 -9.52 -26.48 -5.13
N TYR A 46 -10.30 -26.63 -6.20
CA TYR A 46 -10.71 -27.92 -6.71
C TYR A 46 -9.54 -28.74 -7.27
N ASP A 47 -8.74 -28.14 -8.16
CA ASP A 47 -7.64 -28.82 -8.85
C ASP A 47 -6.48 -29.13 -7.89
N THR A 48 -6.27 -28.31 -6.84
CA THR A 48 -5.31 -28.59 -5.77
C THR A 48 -5.80 -29.62 -4.76
N LYS A 49 -7.01 -30.16 -4.91
CA LYS A 49 -7.64 -31.19 -4.03
C LYS A 49 -7.74 -30.74 -2.57
N MET A 50 -7.94 -29.46 -2.34
CA MET A 50 -8.11 -28.89 -1.00
C MET A 50 -9.59 -28.84 -0.56
N VAL A 51 -10.50 -29.25 -1.44
CA VAL A 51 -11.94 -29.37 -1.16
C VAL A 51 -12.26 -30.80 -0.72
N TYR A 52 -12.94 -30.93 0.40
CA TYR A 52 -13.39 -32.25 0.90
C TYR A 52 -14.57 -32.81 0.09
N GLN A 53 -14.68 -34.13 -0.01
CA GLN A 53 -15.69 -34.77 -0.85
C GLN A 53 -17.13 -34.41 -0.43
N ASP A 54 -17.40 -34.26 0.88
CA ASP A 54 -18.69 -33.81 1.39
C ASP A 54 -19.07 -32.40 0.95
N GLN A 55 -18.07 -31.50 0.80
CA GLN A 55 -18.28 -30.15 0.25
C GLN A 55 -18.60 -30.22 -1.24
N LEU A 56 -17.91 -31.06 -2.01
CA LEU A 56 -18.19 -31.27 -3.43
C LEU A 56 -19.60 -31.84 -3.64
N ASP A 57 -20.01 -32.79 -2.82
CA ASP A 57 -21.36 -33.40 -2.87
C ASP A 57 -22.44 -32.34 -2.55
N ALA A 58 -22.18 -31.46 -1.57
CA ALA A 58 -23.10 -30.37 -1.21
C ALA A 58 -23.24 -29.34 -2.35
N ILE A 59 -22.14 -29.02 -3.03
CA ILE A 59 -22.11 -28.08 -4.16
C ILE A 59 -22.83 -28.70 -5.36
N GLY A 60 -22.60 -29.98 -5.66
CA GLY A 60 -23.32 -30.68 -6.71
C GLY A 60 -24.84 -30.60 -6.51
N ALA A 61 -25.31 -30.81 -5.28
CA ALA A 61 -26.72 -30.69 -4.93
C ALA A 61 -27.25 -29.23 -5.05
N ALA A 62 -26.41 -28.22 -4.76
CA ALA A 62 -26.75 -26.82 -4.87
C ALA A 62 -26.74 -26.32 -6.33
N SER A 63 -25.77 -26.74 -7.14
CA SER A 63 -25.67 -26.41 -8.57
C SER A 63 -26.88 -26.85 -9.37
N VAL A 64 -27.40 -28.05 -9.08
CA VAL A 64 -28.65 -28.56 -9.69
C VAL A 64 -29.86 -27.71 -9.32
N LYS A 65 -29.89 -27.12 -8.11
CA LYS A 65 -31.00 -26.25 -7.68
C LYS A 65 -30.96 -24.85 -8.28
N SER A 66 -29.76 -24.31 -8.53
CA SER A 66 -29.60 -22.95 -9.08
C SER A 66 -29.70 -22.90 -10.60
N GLY A 67 -29.65 -24.05 -11.32
CA GLY A 67 -29.84 -24.12 -12.76
C GLY A 67 -28.77 -23.40 -13.58
N THR A 68 -27.57 -23.20 -12.99
CA THR A 68 -26.54 -22.34 -13.56
C THR A 68 -25.58 -23.04 -14.53
N THR A 69 -25.57 -24.36 -14.58
CA THR A 69 -24.70 -25.11 -15.52
C THR A 69 -25.30 -26.45 -15.92
N ASP A 70 -25.35 -26.73 -17.24
CA ASP A 70 -25.62 -28.07 -17.78
C ASP A 70 -24.39 -28.96 -17.50
N ASP A 71 -24.52 -29.91 -16.56
CA ASP A 71 -23.55 -30.98 -16.20
C ASP A 71 -22.24 -30.61 -15.53
N ASN A 72 -21.91 -29.35 -15.24
CA ASN A 72 -20.68 -28.98 -14.52
C ASN A 72 -20.97 -28.39 -13.12
N PHE A 73 -20.11 -28.73 -12.14
CA PHE A 73 -20.16 -28.11 -10.82
C PHE A 73 -19.97 -26.59 -10.92
N ASP A 74 -20.85 -25.81 -10.31
CA ASP A 74 -20.62 -24.37 -10.17
C ASP A 74 -19.57 -24.14 -9.06
N LEU A 75 -18.32 -24.02 -9.50
CA LEU A 75 -17.16 -23.82 -8.61
C LEU A 75 -17.18 -22.47 -7.88
N ALA A 76 -17.98 -21.51 -8.35
CA ALA A 76 -18.15 -20.22 -7.65
C ALA A 76 -18.82 -20.41 -6.29
N LEU A 77 -19.70 -21.43 -6.14
CA LEU A 77 -20.33 -21.74 -4.86
C LEU A 77 -19.36 -22.17 -3.76
N LEU A 78 -18.12 -22.54 -4.10
CA LEU A 78 -17.05 -22.80 -3.11
C LEU A 78 -16.58 -21.54 -2.40
N THR A 79 -16.76 -20.38 -3.01
CA THR A 79 -16.22 -19.11 -2.53
C THR A 79 -17.26 -18.24 -1.84
N ASP A 80 -18.53 -18.38 -2.14
CA ASP A 80 -19.61 -17.55 -1.61
C ASP A 80 -19.85 -17.86 -0.12
N GLY A 81 -19.32 -17.00 0.75
CA GLY A 81 -19.35 -17.17 2.20
C GLY A 81 -20.60 -16.58 2.87
N LEU A 82 -21.01 -15.38 2.47
CA LEU A 82 -22.12 -14.66 3.07
C LEU A 82 -23.44 -14.95 2.35
N GLN A 83 -24.54 -14.98 3.11
CA GLN A 83 -25.87 -15.16 2.51
C GLN A 83 -26.19 -14.05 1.52
N ALA A 84 -25.80 -12.80 1.81
CA ALA A 84 -25.99 -11.65 0.92
C ALA A 84 -25.20 -11.77 -0.39
N GLU A 85 -24.01 -12.37 -0.35
CA GLU A 85 -23.19 -12.65 -1.53
C GLU A 85 -23.85 -13.68 -2.44
N ARG A 86 -24.39 -14.75 -1.86
CA ARG A 86 -25.14 -15.77 -2.58
C ARG A 86 -26.42 -15.27 -3.21
N GLU A 87 -27.15 -14.37 -2.53
CA GLU A 87 -28.39 -13.77 -3.03
C GLU A 87 -28.15 -12.76 -4.16
N GLN A 88 -27.02 -12.04 -4.11
CA GLN A 88 -26.68 -10.99 -5.08
C GLN A 88 -25.72 -11.46 -6.18
N GLY A 89 -25.03 -12.60 -5.98
CA GLY A 89 -24.03 -13.13 -6.91
C GLY A 89 -22.78 -12.25 -7.01
N ILE A 90 -22.46 -11.45 -5.98
CA ILE A 90 -21.29 -10.56 -5.95
C ILE A 90 -20.54 -10.70 -4.63
N THR A 91 -19.21 -10.58 -4.67
CA THR A 91 -18.38 -10.45 -3.47
C THR A 91 -18.59 -9.07 -2.85
N ILE A 92 -18.86 -9.01 -1.54
CA ILE A 92 -19.12 -7.75 -0.80
C ILE A 92 -17.95 -7.40 0.09
N ASP A 93 -17.41 -8.37 0.83
CA ASP A 93 -16.30 -8.17 1.76
C ASP A 93 -15.06 -8.94 1.31
N VAL A 94 -13.92 -8.70 1.94
CA VAL A 94 -12.69 -9.45 1.64
C VAL A 94 -12.79 -10.83 2.26
N ALA A 95 -12.78 -11.86 1.43
CA ALA A 95 -12.76 -13.24 1.86
C ALA A 95 -11.35 -13.83 1.68
N TYR A 96 -10.82 -14.47 2.73
CA TYR A 96 -9.53 -15.14 2.67
C TYR A 96 -9.70 -16.64 2.47
N ARG A 97 -9.01 -17.17 1.46
CA ARG A 97 -8.96 -18.60 1.17
C ARG A 97 -7.52 -19.10 1.25
N TYR A 98 -7.37 -20.34 1.69
CA TYR A 98 -6.06 -20.91 1.98
C TYR A 98 -5.89 -22.21 1.24
N PHE A 99 -4.77 -22.37 0.56
CA PHE A 99 -4.35 -23.66 0.05
C PHE A 99 -2.83 -23.80 0.08
N SER A 100 -2.35 -25.01 -0.11
CA SER A 100 -0.93 -25.32 -0.05
C SER A 100 -0.56 -26.30 -1.14
N THR A 101 0.47 -25.98 -1.90
CA THR A 101 1.10 -26.91 -2.84
C THR A 101 2.27 -27.64 -2.17
N ALA A 102 2.95 -28.49 -2.91
CA ALA A 102 4.19 -29.11 -2.44
C ALA A 102 5.28 -28.06 -2.13
N LYS A 103 5.30 -26.92 -2.87
CA LYS A 103 6.35 -25.90 -2.78
C LYS A 103 5.99 -24.72 -1.87
N ARG A 104 4.71 -24.30 -1.81
CA ARG A 104 4.33 -23.01 -1.23
C ARG A 104 2.99 -23.05 -0.51
N LYS A 105 2.83 -22.21 0.52
CA LYS A 105 1.53 -21.89 1.14
C LYS A 105 0.97 -20.66 0.44
N ILE A 106 -0.31 -20.63 0.14
CA ILE A 106 -0.95 -19.53 -0.59
C ILE A 106 -2.19 -19.07 0.18
N ILE A 107 -2.28 -17.75 0.35
CA ILE A 107 -3.47 -17.07 0.85
C ILE A 107 -4.03 -16.24 -0.28
N ILE A 108 -5.28 -16.48 -0.66
CA ILE A 108 -6.00 -15.67 -1.63
C ILE A 108 -6.86 -14.66 -0.86
N ALA A 109 -6.69 -13.37 -1.15
CA ALA A 109 -7.62 -12.33 -0.77
C ALA A 109 -8.60 -12.14 -1.94
N ASP A 110 -9.80 -12.68 -1.82
CA ASP A 110 -10.88 -12.45 -2.78
C ASP A 110 -11.52 -11.10 -2.49
N THR A 111 -11.50 -10.21 -3.47
CA THR A 111 -11.95 -8.83 -3.29
C THR A 111 -13.11 -8.47 -4.20
N PRO A 112 -14.01 -7.59 -3.73
CA PRO A 112 -15.15 -7.14 -4.52
C PRO A 112 -14.71 -6.47 -5.82
N GLY A 113 -15.40 -6.76 -6.91
CA GLY A 113 -15.20 -6.10 -8.22
C GLY A 113 -15.91 -4.77 -8.37
N HIS A 114 -16.89 -4.46 -7.52
CA HIS A 114 -17.74 -3.26 -7.65
C HIS A 114 -17.08 -2.02 -7.04
N GLU A 115 -17.22 -0.86 -7.68
CA GLU A 115 -16.60 0.41 -7.28
C GLU A 115 -16.94 0.86 -5.85
N GLN A 116 -18.14 0.56 -5.37
CA GLN A 116 -18.59 0.90 -4.02
C GLN A 116 -17.77 0.23 -2.91
N TYR A 117 -17.02 -0.83 -3.25
CA TYR A 117 -16.21 -1.62 -2.32
C TYR A 117 -14.71 -1.40 -2.50
N THR A 118 -14.28 -0.30 -3.12
CA THR A 118 -12.85 0.05 -3.33
C THR A 118 -12.05 0.01 -2.02
N ARG A 119 -12.64 0.43 -0.89
CA ARG A 119 -12.01 0.32 0.44
C ARG A 119 -11.67 -1.11 0.83
N ASN A 120 -12.55 -2.07 0.51
CA ASN A 120 -12.35 -3.48 0.81
C ASN A 120 -11.23 -4.06 -0.07
N MET A 121 -11.20 -3.69 -1.35
CA MET A 121 -10.09 -4.02 -2.23
C MET A 121 -8.76 -3.47 -1.72
N ALA A 122 -8.69 -2.20 -1.35
CA ALA A 122 -7.47 -1.59 -0.80
C ALA A 122 -7.01 -2.30 0.49
N THR A 123 -7.94 -2.72 1.34
CA THR A 123 -7.64 -3.50 2.55
C THR A 123 -7.06 -4.87 2.22
N GLY A 124 -7.65 -5.60 1.28
CA GLY A 124 -7.13 -6.89 0.81
C GLY A 124 -5.75 -6.78 0.16
N ALA A 125 -5.59 -5.78 -0.71
CA ALA A 125 -4.37 -5.54 -1.47
C ALA A 125 -3.17 -5.12 -0.61
N SER A 126 -3.41 -4.43 0.52
CA SER A 126 -2.34 -3.87 1.38
C SER A 126 -1.36 -4.90 1.93
N ASN A 127 -1.76 -6.17 2.02
CA ASN A 127 -0.96 -7.26 2.55
C ASN A 127 -0.52 -8.28 1.49
N CYS A 128 -0.81 -8.02 0.21
CA CYS A 128 -0.52 -8.95 -0.87
C CYS A 128 0.81 -8.61 -1.56
N GLU A 129 1.53 -9.64 -1.96
CA GLU A 129 2.75 -9.56 -2.75
C GLU A 129 2.49 -9.67 -4.25
N LEU A 130 1.36 -10.30 -4.64
CA LEU A 130 0.98 -10.55 -6.04
C LEU A 130 -0.50 -10.21 -6.23
N ALA A 131 -0.86 -9.70 -7.40
CA ALA A 131 -2.26 -9.54 -7.80
C ALA A 131 -2.56 -10.26 -9.12
N ILE A 132 -3.71 -10.93 -9.17
CA ILE A 132 -4.27 -11.50 -10.39
C ILE A 132 -5.39 -10.57 -10.84
N ILE A 133 -5.18 -9.90 -11.97
CA ILE A 133 -6.17 -9.03 -12.62
C ILE A 133 -6.91 -9.86 -13.66
N LEU A 134 -8.17 -10.19 -13.43
CA LEU A 134 -8.97 -10.92 -14.40
C LEU A 134 -9.59 -9.94 -15.41
N ILE A 135 -9.58 -10.36 -16.67
CA ILE A 135 -10.19 -9.65 -17.79
C ILE A 135 -11.03 -10.65 -18.59
N ASP A 136 -12.31 -10.38 -18.76
CA ASP A 136 -13.17 -11.17 -19.65
C ASP A 136 -12.79 -10.91 -21.12
N ALA A 137 -12.38 -11.95 -21.84
CA ALA A 137 -11.97 -11.86 -23.24
C ALA A 137 -13.04 -11.27 -24.18
N ARG A 138 -14.31 -11.26 -23.76
CA ARG A 138 -15.42 -10.66 -24.54
C ARG A 138 -15.44 -9.14 -24.46
N HIS A 139 -14.94 -8.56 -23.35
CA HIS A 139 -15.09 -7.15 -23.04
C HIS A 139 -13.78 -6.37 -23.04
N GLY A 140 -12.63 -7.04 -22.87
CA GLY A 140 -11.32 -6.41 -22.81
C GLY A 140 -11.11 -5.53 -21.58
N VAL A 141 -10.25 -4.52 -21.70
CA VAL A 141 -9.85 -3.63 -20.60
C VAL A 141 -10.94 -2.64 -20.25
N LEU A 142 -11.66 -2.88 -19.16
CA LEU A 142 -12.75 -2.03 -18.67
C LEU A 142 -12.23 -0.98 -17.66
N THR A 143 -13.09 0.02 -17.36
CA THR A 143 -12.80 1.05 -16.33
C THR A 143 -12.47 0.43 -14.98
N GLN A 144 -13.16 -0.64 -14.58
CA GLN A 144 -12.87 -1.32 -13.30
C GLN A 144 -11.50 -2.03 -13.33
N THR A 145 -11.11 -2.59 -14.47
CA THR A 145 -9.77 -3.18 -14.66
C THR A 145 -8.69 -2.12 -14.43
N ARG A 146 -8.85 -0.92 -15.03
CA ARG A 146 -7.94 0.22 -14.86
C ARG A 146 -7.85 0.65 -13.39
N ARG A 147 -8.98 0.77 -12.71
CA ARG A 147 -9.06 1.11 -11.28
C ARG A 147 -8.31 0.09 -10.41
N HIS A 148 -8.54 -1.19 -10.61
CA HIS A 148 -7.91 -2.23 -9.84
C HIS A 148 -6.39 -2.27 -10.06
N THR A 149 -5.95 -2.10 -11.28
CA THR A 149 -4.52 -1.99 -11.62
C THR A 149 -3.88 -0.79 -10.93
N PHE A 150 -4.54 0.39 -11.00
CA PHE A 150 -4.05 1.60 -10.32
C PHE A 150 -3.91 1.40 -8.80
N ILE A 151 -4.92 0.81 -8.15
CA ILE A 151 -4.88 0.56 -6.70
C ILE A 151 -3.78 -0.45 -6.37
N ALA A 152 -3.61 -1.51 -7.16
CA ALA A 152 -2.53 -2.48 -6.97
C ALA A 152 -1.14 -1.83 -7.10
N SER A 153 -0.94 -0.98 -8.10
CA SER A 153 0.28 -0.17 -8.29
C SER A 153 0.50 0.79 -7.12
N LEU A 154 -0.51 1.57 -6.73
CA LEU A 154 -0.45 2.51 -5.61
C LEU A 154 -0.06 1.82 -4.28
N LEU A 155 -0.56 0.60 -4.06
CA LEU A 155 -0.23 -0.23 -2.91
C LEU A 155 1.09 -1.02 -3.09
N GLY A 156 1.84 -0.73 -4.15
CA GLY A 156 3.18 -1.24 -4.39
C GLY A 156 3.22 -2.76 -4.58
N ILE A 157 2.20 -3.37 -5.18
CA ILE A 157 2.25 -4.78 -5.58
C ILE A 157 3.17 -4.89 -6.79
N LYS A 158 4.25 -5.66 -6.66
CA LYS A 158 5.31 -5.75 -7.68
C LYS A 158 5.09 -6.83 -8.73
N HIS A 159 4.20 -7.77 -8.49
CA HIS A 159 3.90 -8.87 -9.42
C HIS A 159 2.43 -8.83 -9.81
N LEU A 160 2.15 -8.49 -11.05
CA LEU A 160 0.80 -8.46 -11.61
C LEU A 160 0.65 -9.55 -12.68
N ILE A 161 -0.28 -10.49 -12.47
CA ILE A 161 -0.69 -11.47 -13.45
C ILE A 161 -1.99 -10.99 -14.08
N VAL A 162 -1.96 -10.66 -15.36
CA VAL A 162 -3.14 -10.29 -16.14
C VAL A 162 -3.69 -11.54 -16.77
N ALA A 163 -4.79 -12.03 -16.22
CA ALA A 163 -5.44 -13.26 -16.62
C ALA A 163 -6.59 -12.95 -17.60
N VAL A 164 -6.34 -13.14 -18.89
CA VAL A 164 -7.39 -13.01 -19.92
C VAL A 164 -8.23 -14.26 -19.89
N ASN A 165 -9.36 -14.17 -19.19
CA ASN A 165 -10.24 -15.28 -18.86
C ASN A 165 -11.38 -15.42 -19.89
N LYS A 166 -12.03 -16.58 -19.90
CA LYS A 166 -13.13 -16.94 -20.81
C LYS A 166 -12.71 -16.96 -22.27
N MET A 167 -11.49 -17.38 -22.53
CA MET A 167 -10.97 -17.57 -23.89
C MET A 167 -11.79 -18.58 -24.70
N ASP A 168 -12.43 -19.53 -24.00
CA ASP A 168 -13.39 -20.49 -24.59
C ASP A 168 -14.56 -19.80 -25.29
N LEU A 169 -14.99 -18.63 -24.84
CA LEU A 169 -16.06 -17.84 -25.48
C LEU A 169 -15.58 -16.99 -26.66
N LYS A 170 -14.29 -17.05 -26.99
CA LYS A 170 -13.65 -16.39 -28.13
C LYS A 170 -12.84 -17.37 -28.97
N ASP A 171 -13.26 -18.63 -29.00
CA ASP A 171 -12.63 -19.70 -29.77
C ASP A 171 -11.12 -19.79 -29.55
N TYR A 172 -10.64 -19.44 -28.32
CA TYR A 172 -9.23 -19.43 -27.91
C TYR A 172 -8.31 -18.61 -28.83
N SER A 173 -8.82 -17.50 -29.37
CA SER A 173 -8.14 -16.69 -30.38
C SER A 173 -6.89 -15.98 -29.81
N GLU A 174 -5.74 -16.21 -30.43
CA GLU A 174 -4.49 -15.50 -30.17
C GLU A 174 -4.61 -13.99 -30.46
N GLU A 175 -5.34 -13.61 -31.53
CA GLU A 175 -5.53 -12.20 -31.90
C GLU A 175 -6.27 -11.42 -30.81
N VAL A 176 -7.33 -12.00 -30.23
CA VAL A 176 -8.08 -11.39 -29.11
C VAL A 176 -7.19 -11.21 -27.89
N PHE A 177 -6.39 -12.22 -27.56
CA PHE A 177 -5.45 -12.14 -26.44
C PHE A 177 -4.41 -11.03 -26.64
N ASN A 178 -3.79 -10.97 -27.82
CA ASN A 178 -2.77 -9.97 -28.14
C ASN A 178 -3.36 -8.55 -28.11
N GLN A 179 -4.57 -8.35 -28.64
CA GLN A 179 -5.24 -7.05 -28.59
C GLN A 179 -5.47 -6.58 -27.14
N ILE A 180 -5.98 -7.45 -26.28
CA ILE A 180 -6.23 -7.12 -24.87
C ILE A 180 -4.91 -6.84 -24.13
N ARG A 181 -3.84 -7.60 -24.43
CA ARG A 181 -2.51 -7.37 -23.87
C ARG A 181 -1.98 -5.99 -24.26
N ASP A 182 -2.07 -5.64 -25.54
CA ASP A 182 -1.55 -4.37 -26.05
C ASP A 182 -2.36 -3.19 -25.48
N ASP A 183 -3.71 -3.26 -25.44
CA ASP A 183 -4.57 -2.26 -24.79
C ASP A 183 -4.25 -2.08 -23.29
N TYR A 184 -3.86 -3.15 -22.62
CA TYR A 184 -3.49 -3.09 -21.21
C TYR A 184 -2.10 -2.47 -21.01
N LEU A 185 -1.14 -2.79 -21.86
CA LEU A 185 0.22 -2.21 -21.82
C LEU A 185 0.16 -0.71 -22.09
N ASP A 186 -0.59 -0.26 -23.08
CA ASP A 186 -0.77 1.16 -23.40
C ASP A 186 -1.34 1.92 -22.18
N PHE A 187 -2.32 1.35 -21.50
CA PHE A 187 -2.89 1.95 -20.29
C PHE A 187 -1.88 2.05 -19.15
N THR A 188 -1.00 1.06 -18.99
CA THR A 188 -0.10 0.95 -17.83
C THR A 188 1.25 1.65 -18.04
N GLU A 189 1.50 2.28 -19.18
CA GLU A 189 2.78 2.92 -19.51
C GLU A 189 3.25 3.93 -18.46
N GLU A 190 2.30 4.67 -17.85
CA GLU A 190 2.59 5.70 -16.83
C GLU A 190 2.52 5.17 -15.37
N LEU A 191 2.23 3.88 -15.17
CA LEU A 191 2.07 3.27 -13.86
C LEU A 191 3.31 2.45 -13.45
N ASP A 192 3.70 2.53 -12.18
CA ASP A 192 4.69 1.59 -11.60
C ASP A 192 4.01 0.25 -11.29
N THR A 193 3.82 -0.56 -12.32
CA THR A 193 3.15 -1.87 -12.21
C THR A 193 4.08 -3.01 -11.83
N GLY A 194 5.41 -2.78 -11.78
CA GLY A 194 6.38 -3.83 -11.56
C GLY A 194 6.40 -4.85 -12.70
N GLU A 195 6.47 -6.15 -12.36
CA GLU A 195 6.52 -7.23 -13.33
C GLU A 195 5.11 -7.61 -13.80
N LEU A 196 4.85 -7.47 -15.12
CA LEU A 196 3.59 -7.84 -15.76
C LEU A 196 3.71 -9.18 -16.47
N THR A 197 2.83 -10.13 -16.14
CA THR A 197 2.72 -11.41 -16.82
C THR A 197 1.32 -11.61 -17.36
N PHE A 198 1.18 -11.97 -18.63
CA PHE A 198 -0.12 -12.18 -19.27
C PHE A 198 -0.37 -13.67 -19.49
N ILE A 199 -1.58 -14.14 -19.12
CA ILE A 199 -1.99 -15.54 -19.30
C ILE A 199 -3.36 -15.59 -19.97
N PRO A 200 -3.50 -16.26 -21.12
CA PRO A 200 -4.80 -16.61 -21.67
C PRO A 200 -5.34 -17.84 -20.93
N MET A 201 -6.59 -17.80 -20.46
CA MET A 201 -7.16 -18.92 -19.70
C MET A 201 -8.66 -19.10 -19.88
N SER A 202 -9.14 -20.28 -19.51
CA SER A 202 -10.54 -20.52 -19.15
C SER A 202 -10.62 -21.09 -17.73
N ALA A 203 -11.04 -20.27 -16.77
CA ALA A 203 -11.20 -20.72 -15.39
C ALA A 203 -12.28 -21.80 -15.26
N LEU A 204 -13.31 -21.75 -16.12
CA LEU A 204 -14.39 -22.75 -16.14
C LEU A 204 -13.89 -24.12 -16.60
N ASN A 205 -13.13 -24.17 -17.70
CA ASN A 205 -12.63 -25.40 -18.29
C ASN A 205 -11.30 -25.88 -17.67
N GLY A 206 -10.57 -24.95 -17.00
CA GLY A 206 -9.27 -25.23 -16.37
C GLY A 206 -8.07 -25.01 -17.30
N ASP A 207 -8.30 -24.44 -18.51
CA ASP A 207 -7.25 -24.16 -19.48
C ASP A 207 -6.23 -23.15 -18.93
N ASN A 208 -4.95 -23.49 -18.92
CA ASN A 208 -3.81 -22.73 -18.39
C ASN A 208 -3.93 -22.33 -16.91
N VAL A 209 -4.82 -22.94 -16.14
CA VAL A 209 -4.91 -22.72 -14.70
C VAL A 209 -3.86 -23.56 -13.96
N VAL A 210 -4.00 -24.88 -14.00
CA VAL A 210 -3.02 -25.84 -13.40
C VAL A 210 -2.26 -26.56 -14.51
N ASN A 211 -2.95 -26.99 -15.57
CA ASN A 211 -2.38 -27.68 -16.73
C ASN A 211 -2.39 -26.75 -17.95
N ALA A 212 -1.38 -26.94 -18.82
CA ALA A 212 -1.36 -26.25 -20.11
C ALA A 212 -2.57 -26.64 -20.96
N SER A 213 -3.13 -25.66 -21.67
CA SER A 213 -4.30 -25.87 -22.55
C SER A 213 -3.90 -26.56 -23.85
N GLU A 214 -4.66 -27.57 -24.26
CA GLU A 214 -4.57 -28.15 -25.58
C GLU A 214 -5.21 -27.26 -26.67
N HIS A 215 -6.09 -26.34 -26.27
CA HIS A 215 -6.83 -25.44 -27.17
C HIS A 215 -6.02 -24.18 -27.56
N MET A 216 -4.95 -23.86 -26.83
CA MET A 216 -4.09 -22.69 -27.03
C MET A 216 -2.62 -23.10 -27.31
N PRO A 217 -2.34 -23.87 -28.39
CA PRO A 217 -0.98 -24.31 -28.68
C PRO A 217 -0.03 -23.17 -29.08
N TRP A 218 -0.56 -21.96 -29.32
CA TRP A 218 0.20 -20.76 -29.60
C TRP A 218 0.75 -20.09 -28.34
N TYR A 219 0.25 -20.47 -27.14
CA TYR A 219 0.76 -19.96 -25.88
C TYR A 219 1.82 -20.92 -25.33
N ASP A 220 3.03 -20.44 -25.25
CA ASP A 220 4.21 -21.19 -24.77
C ASP A 220 4.65 -20.79 -23.33
N GLY A 221 3.85 -19.91 -22.66
CA GLY A 221 4.12 -19.45 -21.32
C GLY A 221 3.71 -20.43 -20.23
N ASP A 222 4.01 -20.05 -19.00
CA ASP A 222 3.68 -20.82 -17.80
C ASP A 222 2.18 -20.82 -17.50
N THR A 223 1.70 -21.89 -16.86
CA THR A 223 0.36 -21.94 -16.28
C THR A 223 0.27 -21.04 -15.04
N LEU A 224 -0.94 -20.63 -14.65
CA LEU A 224 -1.13 -19.82 -13.45
C LEU A 224 -0.52 -20.48 -12.21
N MET A 225 -0.72 -21.78 -12.02
CA MET A 225 -0.16 -22.49 -10.88
C MET A 225 1.38 -22.51 -10.90
N SER A 226 2.00 -22.70 -12.09
CA SER A 226 3.45 -22.63 -12.23
C SER A 226 3.99 -21.25 -11.83
N LEU A 227 3.35 -20.16 -12.26
CA LEU A 227 3.72 -18.80 -11.86
C LEU A 227 3.58 -18.60 -10.35
N LEU A 228 2.45 -19.01 -9.74
CA LEU A 228 2.23 -18.86 -8.31
C LEU A 228 3.25 -19.65 -7.46
N GLU A 229 3.74 -20.77 -7.95
CA GLU A 229 4.77 -21.57 -7.28
C GLU A 229 6.18 -21.02 -7.41
N ASN A 230 6.49 -20.31 -8.50
CA ASN A 230 7.86 -19.94 -8.87
C ASN A 230 8.16 -18.44 -8.75
N VAL A 231 7.16 -17.56 -8.57
CA VAL A 231 7.38 -16.11 -8.39
C VAL A 231 8.29 -15.84 -7.19
N LYS A 232 9.29 -14.96 -7.38
CA LYS A 232 10.33 -14.69 -6.37
C LYS A 232 9.99 -13.44 -5.55
N ILE A 233 9.07 -13.56 -4.61
CA ILE A 233 8.65 -12.45 -3.72
C ILE A 233 9.72 -12.04 -2.70
N SER A 234 10.71 -12.89 -2.43
CA SER A 234 11.80 -12.56 -1.51
C SER A 234 12.74 -11.48 -2.07
N ALA A 235 12.83 -11.34 -3.40
CA ALA A 235 13.65 -10.33 -4.05
C ALA A 235 13.14 -8.88 -3.81
N ASP A 236 11.84 -8.73 -3.53
CA ASP A 236 11.20 -7.43 -3.30
C ASP A 236 11.38 -6.91 -1.87
N ARG A 237 11.93 -7.71 -0.98
CA ARG A 237 12.10 -7.35 0.42
C ARG A 237 13.33 -6.46 0.59
N ASN A 238 13.18 -5.41 1.39
CA ASN A 238 14.30 -4.59 1.81
C ASN A 238 15.10 -5.31 2.90
N PHE A 239 16.30 -5.80 2.57
CA PHE A 239 17.22 -6.44 3.51
C PHE A 239 18.30 -5.48 4.05
N GLU A 240 18.33 -4.23 3.60
CA GLU A 240 19.38 -3.26 3.96
C GLU A 240 18.98 -2.44 5.19
N ASP A 241 17.78 -1.89 5.19
CA ASP A 241 17.34 -0.96 6.24
C ASP A 241 16.66 -1.73 7.37
N PHE A 242 17.37 -1.97 8.46
CA PHE A 242 16.77 -2.65 9.61
C PHE A 242 15.76 -1.76 10.33
N ARG A 243 14.51 -2.22 10.38
CA ARG A 243 13.38 -1.58 11.06
C ARG A 243 12.64 -2.60 11.90
N TYR A 244 12.60 -2.36 13.19
CA TYR A 244 11.96 -3.25 14.16
C TYR A 244 11.01 -2.49 15.07
N PRO A 245 9.73 -2.32 14.68
CA PRO A 245 8.70 -1.74 15.55
C PRO A 245 8.43 -2.65 16.75
N VAL A 246 8.59 -2.13 17.95
CA VAL A 246 8.35 -2.89 19.18
C VAL A 246 6.85 -3.05 19.42
N GLN A 247 6.39 -4.29 19.47
CA GLN A 247 4.98 -4.64 19.67
C GLN A 247 4.65 -4.90 21.14
N TYR A 248 5.58 -5.52 21.86
CA TYR A 248 5.40 -5.91 23.26
C TYR A 248 6.75 -5.99 23.97
N VAL A 249 6.76 -5.63 25.25
CA VAL A 249 7.94 -5.82 26.11
C VAL A 249 7.67 -6.99 27.06
N ASN A 250 8.42 -8.07 26.89
CA ASN A 250 8.29 -9.27 27.68
C ASN A 250 9.27 -9.22 28.87
N ARG A 251 8.74 -9.23 30.08
CA ARG A 251 9.52 -9.26 31.33
C ARG A 251 8.93 -10.28 32.31
N PRO A 252 9.12 -11.58 32.05
CA PRO A 252 8.54 -12.64 32.88
C PRO A 252 9.18 -12.71 34.27
N ASN A 253 10.42 -12.24 34.42
CA ASN A 253 11.20 -12.19 35.68
C ASN A 253 12.18 -11.01 35.67
N LEU A 254 12.99 -10.88 36.70
CA LEU A 254 13.97 -9.76 36.86
C LEU A 254 15.17 -9.92 35.91
N ASP A 255 15.50 -11.13 35.50
CA ASP A 255 16.71 -11.45 34.73
C ASP A 255 16.50 -11.43 33.20
N PHE A 256 15.24 -11.34 32.76
CA PHE A 256 14.90 -11.32 31.33
C PHE A 256 14.08 -10.10 30.97
N ARG A 257 14.57 -9.34 29.99
CA ARG A 257 13.85 -8.26 29.33
C ARG A 257 13.98 -8.40 27.82
N GLY A 258 12.88 -8.80 27.19
CA GLY A 258 12.82 -9.03 25.76
C GLY A 258 11.88 -8.05 25.06
N TYR A 259 12.28 -7.56 23.91
CA TYR A 259 11.50 -6.69 23.05
C TYR A 259 10.95 -7.52 21.90
N CYS A 260 9.64 -7.77 21.91
CA CYS A 260 8.96 -8.62 20.93
C CYS A 260 8.44 -7.79 19.78
N GLY A 261 8.61 -8.28 18.55
CA GLY A 261 8.11 -7.63 17.35
C GLY A 261 8.31 -8.49 16.10
N THR A 262 7.91 -7.92 14.98
CA THR A 262 8.19 -8.46 13.65
C THR A 262 9.17 -7.52 12.94
N ILE A 263 10.22 -8.09 12.36
CA ILE A 263 11.17 -7.32 11.57
C ILE A 263 10.45 -6.78 10.32
N ALA A 264 10.26 -5.46 10.27
CA ALA A 264 9.57 -4.80 9.17
C ALA A 264 10.44 -4.78 7.90
N SER A 265 11.74 -4.58 8.05
CA SER A 265 12.75 -4.68 7.00
C SER A 265 14.13 -4.92 7.58
N GLY A 266 15.08 -5.29 6.73
CA GLY A 266 16.49 -5.48 7.08
C GLY A 266 16.81 -6.83 7.67
N VAL A 267 18.06 -6.94 8.10
CA VAL A 267 18.65 -8.10 8.78
C VAL A 267 19.25 -7.62 10.10
N ILE A 268 19.16 -8.39 11.15
CA ILE A 268 19.78 -8.14 12.45
C ILE A 268 20.61 -9.33 12.88
N ARG A 269 21.76 -9.08 13.48
CA ARG A 269 22.67 -10.10 13.99
C ARG A 269 22.96 -9.88 15.46
N LYS A 270 23.26 -10.92 16.15
CA LYS A 270 23.82 -10.86 17.50
C LYS A 270 25.11 -10.05 17.48
N GLY A 271 25.25 -9.09 18.41
CA GLY A 271 26.37 -8.16 18.47
C GLY A 271 26.21 -6.87 17.65
N ASP A 272 25.14 -6.72 16.85
CA ASP A 272 24.90 -5.49 16.11
C ASP A 272 24.58 -4.33 17.05
N GLN A 273 25.12 -3.15 16.72
CA GLN A 273 24.83 -1.92 17.44
C GLN A 273 23.50 -1.32 16.95
N ILE A 274 22.63 -1.04 17.89
CA ILE A 274 21.29 -0.51 17.61
C ILE A 274 21.04 0.83 18.31
N THR A 275 20.07 1.54 17.77
CA THR A 275 19.50 2.75 18.38
C THR A 275 18.01 2.54 18.61
N ALA A 276 17.54 2.87 19.81
CA ALA A 276 16.12 2.89 20.16
C ALA A 276 15.54 4.27 19.88
N LEU A 277 14.49 4.35 19.05
CA LEU A 277 13.81 5.57 18.69
C LEU A 277 12.45 5.66 19.40
N PRO A 278 12.03 6.84 19.90
CA PRO A 278 12.60 8.17 19.69
C PRO A 278 13.71 8.56 20.68
N SER A 279 14.06 7.74 21.67
CA SER A 279 14.97 8.13 22.75
C SER A 279 16.41 8.42 22.28
N GLY A 280 16.84 7.85 21.15
CA GLY A 280 18.21 7.95 20.63
C GLY A 280 19.24 7.15 21.44
N LYS A 281 18.81 6.36 22.44
CA LYS A 281 19.71 5.53 23.23
C LYS A 281 20.22 4.35 22.40
N THR A 282 21.50 4.05 22.51
CA THR A 282 22.18 2.95 21.81
C THR A 282 22.43 1.78 22.73
N SER A 283 22.47 0.57 22.19
CA SER A 283 22.88 -0.66 22.86
C SER A 283 23.34 -1.68 21.82
N ILE A 284 23.66 -2.88 22.28
CA ILE A 284 24.10 -4.01 21.44
C ILE A 284 23.09 -5.15 21.60
N ILE A 285 22.80 -5.83 20.49
CA ILE A 285 21.97 -7.04 20.50
C ILE A 285 22.68 -8.16 21.24
N LYS A 286 22.14 -8.55 22.38
CA LYS A 286 22.66 -9.65 23.21
C LYS A 286 22.21 -11.00 22.67
N SER A 287 20.93 -11.18 22.38
CA SER A 287 20.38 -12.40 21.78
C SER A 287 19.14 -12.11 20.93
N ILE A 288 18.89 -13.02 20.00
CA ILE A 288 17.71 -13.05 19.14
C ILE A 288 16.97 -14.34 19.46
N VAL A 289 15.80 -14.25 20.06
CA VAL A 289 15.08 -15.40 20.62
C VAL A 289 13.80 -15.66 19.84
N THR A 290 13.59 -16.91 19.47
CA THR A 290 12.31 -17.45 18.97
C THR A 290 11.67 -18.35 20.02
N TYR A 291 10.56 -19.00 19.68
CA TYR A 291 9.95 -19.97 20.59
C TYR A 291 10.85 -21.20 20.83
N ASP A 292 11.55 -21.63 19.78
CA ASP A 292 12.28 -22.90 19.76
C ASP A 292 13.76 -22.74 20.13
N GLU A 293 14.39 -21.61 19.72
CA GLU A 293 15.85 -21.45 19.81
C GLU A 293 16.31 -19.99 19.83
N GLU A 294 17.58 -19.78 20.18
CA GLU A 294 18.30 -18.55 19.93
C GLU A 294 18.94 -18.57 18.53
N LEU A 295 18.82 -17.46 17.80
CA LEU A 295 19.35 -17.29 16.45
C LEU A 295 20.59 -16.39 16.45
N GLU A 296 21.55 -16.66 15.57
CA GLU A 296 22.68 -15.76 15.31
C GLU A 296 22.28 -14.56 14.44
N GLN A 297 21.24 -14.72 13.59
CA GLN A 297 20.68 -13.67 12.77
C GLN A 297 19.19 -13.87 12.51
N ALA A 298 18.50 -12.75 12.31
CA ALA A 298 17.10 -12.76 11.84
C ALA A 298 16.89 -11.67 10.78
N PHE A 299 15.86 -11.83 9.96
CA PHE A 299 15.56 -10.95 8.84
C PHE A 299 14.05 -10.80 8.62
N THR A 300 13.67 -9.84 7.79
CA THR A 300 12.26 -9.60 7.45
C THR A 300 11.64 -10.81 6.74
N PRO A 301 10.42 -11.23 7.09
CA PRO A 301 9.50 -10.71 8.10
C PRO A 301 9.45 -11.58 9.39
N MET A 302 10.57 -12.04 9.90
CA MET A 302 10.60 -12.91 11.08
C MET A 302 10.04 -12.20 12.32
N ALA A 303 9.22 -12.92 13.08
CA ALA A 303 8.78 -12.51 14.41
C ALA A 303 9.75 -13.05 15.44
N VAL A 304 10.42 -12.14 16.18
CA VAL A 304 11.47 -12.49 17.13
C VAL A 304 11.35 -11.65 18.42
N THR A 305 12.08 -12.07 19.43
CA THR A 305 12.30 -11.28 20.65
C THR A 305 13.78 -10.89 20.72
N LEU A 306 14.05 -9.60 20.74
CA LEU A 306 15.41 -9.07 20.90
C LEU A 306 15.70 -8.80 22.38
N THR A 307 16.88 -9.21 22.85
CA THR A 307 17.42 -8.78 24.15
C THR A 307 18.66 -7.90 23.92
N LEU A 308 18.91 -6.99 24.83
CA LEU A 308 19.99 -6.02 24.72
C LEU A 308 21.00 -6.22 25.85
N GLU A 309 22.25 -5.76 25.62
CA GLU A 309 23.28 -5.78 26.68
C GLU A 309 22.96 -4.79 27.79
N ASP A 310 22.42 -3.61 27.44
CA ASP A 310 22.09 -2.56 28.39
C ASP A 310 20.58 -2.55 28.68
N GLU A 311 20.22 -2.22 29.93
CA GLU A 311 18.83 -1.94 30.29
C GLU A 311 18.45 -0.52 29.88
N ILE A 312 17.98 -0.35 28.66
CA ILE A 312 17.44 0.92 28.16
C ILE A 312 15.91 0.89 28.13
N ASP A 313 15.31 2.06 28.35
CA ASP A 313 13.85 2.20 28.29
C ASP A 313 13.37 2.14 26.82
N ILE A 314 12.65 1.07 26.51
CA ILE A 314 11.97 0.85 25.24
C ILE A 314 10.56 0.34 25.56
N SER A 315 9.58 0.88 24.89
CA SER A 315 8.18 0.56 25.07
C SER A 315 7.51 0.17 23.75
N ARG A 316 6.29 -0.37 23.81
CA ARG A 316 5.46 -0.53 22.63
C ARG A 316 5.26 0.83 21.95
N GLY A 317 5.46 0.89 20.65
CA GLY A 317 5.41 2.11 19.85
C GLY A 317 6.77 2.70 19.51
N ASP A 318 7.83 2.24 20.20
CA ASP A 318 9.20 2.59 19.86
C ASP A 318 9.70 1.71 18.72
N MET A 319 10.79 2.11 18.10
CA MET A 319 11.42 1.39 17.00
C MET A 319 12.90 1.15 17.30
N ILE A 320 13.37 -0.07 17.08
CA ILE A 320 14.78 -0.41 17.12
C ILE A 320 15.33 -0.43 15.69
N VAL A 321 16.45 0.25 15.47
CA VAL A 321 17.09 0.38 14.16
C VAL A 321 18.61 0.20 14.28
N HIS A 322 19.34 -0.05 13.19
CA HIS A 322 20.79 0.05 13.20
C HIS A 322 21.24 1.49 13.48
N SER A 323 22.31 1.65 14.25
CA SER A 323 22.77 2.99 14.65
C SER A 323 23.34 3.83 13.51
N ASP A 324 23.78 3.20 12.43
CA ASP A 324 24.32 3.82 11.22
C ASP A 324 23.26 4.04 10.12
N ASN A 325 22.01 3.58 10.33
CA ASN A 325 20.94 3.68 9.34
C ASN A 325 19.62 4.07 10.00
N LEU A 326 19.46 5.35 10.30
CA LEU A 326 18.27 5.88 10.96
C LEU A 326 17.21 6.28 9.92
N PRO A 327 15.91 5.98 10.17
CA PRO A 327 14.80 6.51 9.37
C PRO A 327 14.63 8.02 9.57
N ALA A 328 13.96 8.67 8.64
CA ALA A 328 13.63 10.09 8.79
C ALA A 328 12.65 10.30 9.96
N SER A 329 12.91 11.32 10.78
CA SER A 329 12.02 11.75 11.87
C SER A 329 11.23 12.96 11.40
N LYS A 330 9.91 12.84 11.22
CA LYS A 330 9.06 13.89 10.64
C LYS A 330 7.71 13.97 11.35
N SER A 331 7.20 15.20 11.49
CA SER A 331 5.82 15.51 11.86
C SER A 331 4.98 15.89 10.64
N ASP A 332 5.61 16.44 9.61
CA ASP A 332 4.97 16.97 8.41
C ASP A 332 5.50 16.26 7.17
N PHE A 333 4.60 15.67 6.39
CA PHE A 333 4.97 14.92 5.19
C PHE A 333 3.81 14.78 4.20
N LEU A 334 4.15 14.44 2.95
CA LEU A 334 3.21 14.16 1.87
C LEU A 334 2.79 12.69 1.88
N VAL A 335 1.52 12.45 1.60
CA VAL A 335 0.95 11.11 1.57
C VAL A 335 -0.10 10.98 0.47
N SER A 336 -0.19 9.80 -0.11
CA SER A 336 -1.38 9.37 -0.87
C SER A 336 -2.37 8.75 0.11
N ILE A 337 -3.58 9.29 0.22
CA ILE A 337 -4.63 8.79 1.12
C ILE A 337 -5.73 8.13 0.31
N VAL A 338 -6.11 6.92 0.71
CA VAL A 338 -7.37 6.26 0.32
C VAL A 338 -8.39 6.57 1.41
N TRP A 339 -9.45 7.31 1.07
CA TRP A 339 -10.49 7.65 2.03
C TRP A 339 -11.56 6.56 2.09
N MET A 340 -11.92 6.12 3.28
CA MET A 340 -12.74 4.92 3.52
C MET A 340 -14.05 5.21 4.27
N ASN A 341 -14.34 6.46 4.58
CA ASN A 341 -15.51 6.85 5.38
C ASN A 341 -16.58 7.53 4.53
N GLU A 342 -17.86 7.31 4.88
CA GLU A 342 -19.00 7.96 4.21
C GLU A 342 -19.01 9.47 4.39
N LYS A 343 -18.46 9.96 5.53
CA LYS A 343 -18.28 11.40 5.73
C LYS A 343 -17.00 11.82 5.04
N ALA A 344 -17.09 12.84 4.20
CA ALA A 344 -15.95 13.38 3.48
C ALA A 344 -14.80 13.78 4.42
N LEU A 345 -13.56 13.55 3.96
CA LEU A 345 -12.39 14.14 4.56
C LEU A 345 -12.38 15.63 4.28
N LEU A 346 -12.28 16.41 5.35
CA LEU A 346 -12.12 17.87 5.29
C LEU A 346 -10.82 18.24 6.00
N PRO A 347 -9.98 19.13 5.40
CA PRO A 347 -8.77 19.63 6.04
C PRO A 347 -9.04 20.29 7.41
N GLY A 348 -8.07 20.18 8.32
CA GLY A 348 -8.10 20.79 9.65
C GLY A 348 -8.82 19.97 10.73
N LYS A 349 -9.48 18.87 10.38
CA LYS A 349 -10.06 17.98 11.40
C LYS A 349 -8.96 17.12 12.05
N GLN A 350 -9.03 16.97 13.36
CA GLN A 350 -8.12 16.13 14.15
C GLN A 350 -8.53 14.66 14.06
N TYR A 351 -7.53 13.80 13.77
CA TYR A 351 -7.64 12.35 13.76
C TYR A 351 -6.54 11.72 14.61
N ASP A 352 -6.68 10.46 14.93
CA ASP A 352 -5.59 9.64 15.45
C ASP A 352 -4.96 8.87 14.28
N PHE A 353 -3.63 8.82 14.31
CA PHE A 353 -2.81 8.15 13.31
C PHE A 353 -2.11 6.97 13.97
N LYS A 354 -2.29 5.79 13.41
CA LYS A 354 -1.55 4.61 13.84
C LYS A 354 -0.49 4.28 12.79
N HIS A 355 0.74 4.58 13.15
CA HIS A 355 1.93 4.27 12.37
C HIS A 355 2.69 3.11 13.02
N THR A 356 2.80 1.98 12.33
CA THR A 356 3.33 0.75 12.91
C THR A 356 2.64 0.40 14.24
N THR A 357 3.36 0.44 15.36
CA THR A 357 2.85 0.20 16.71
C THR A 357 2.57 1.48 17.50
N ARG A 358 2.92 2.66 16.95
CA ARG A 358 2.76 3.96 17.58
C ARG A 358 1.42 4.61 17.22
N TYR A 359 0.80 5.23 18.22
CA TYR A 359 -0.35 6.11 18.03
C TYR A 359 0.08 7.56 18.28
N THR A 360 -0.33 8.44 17.39
CA THR A 360 -0.19 9.89 17.55
C THR A 360 -1.43 10.57 17.02
N SER A 361 -1.68 11.80 17.41
CA SER A 361 -2.76 12.61 16.85
C SER A 361 -2.20 13.64 15.86
N GLY A 362 -3.05 14.11 14.97
CA GLY A 362 -2.67 15.08 13.96
C GLY A 362 -3.85 15.45 13.07
N GLN A 363 -3.55 16.13 11.99
CA GLN A 363 -4.54 16.58 11.02
C GLN A 363 -4.02 16.47 9.59
N ILE A 364 -4.96 16.50 8.66
CA ILE A 364 -4.65 16.71 7.24
C ILE A 364 -4.79 18.20 7.00
N ASN A 365 -3.67 18.86 6.67
CA ASN A 365 -3.65 20.32 6.50
C ASN A 365 -4.29 20.73 5.17
N MET A 366 -3.96 20.01 4.10
CA MET A 366 -4.39 20.32 2.75
C MET A 366 -4.49 19.06 1.89
N ILE A 367 -5.43 19.05 0.98
CA ILE A 367 -5.50 18.10 -0.13
C ILE A 367 -4.91 18.82 -1.34
N ARG A 368 -3.80 18.34 -1.88
CA ARG A 368 -3.16 18.95 -3.06
C ARG A 368 -3.99 18.73 -4.30
N HIS A 369 -4.39 17.49 -4.52
CA HIS A 369 -5.26 17.07 -5.61
C HIS A 369 -5.85 15.70 -5.30
N LYS A 370 -6.95 15.38 -5.93
CA LYS A 370 -7.45 14.02 -6.01
C LYS A 370 -7.07 13.38 -7.34
N VAL A 371 -6.98 12.06 -7.35
CA VAL A 371 -6.73 11.24 -8.53
C VAL A 371 -8.03 10.57 -8.93
N ASP A 372 -8.46 10.75 -10.17
CA ASP A 372 -9.54 9.94 -10.73
C ASP A 372 -9.00 8.56 -11.08
N VAL A 373 -9.45 7.55 -10.35
CA VAL A 373 -8.97 6.16 -10.49
C VAL A 373 -9.36 5.52 -11.84
N ASN A 374 -10.21 6.15 -12.64
CA ASN A 374 -10.66 5.66 -13.93
C ASN A 374 -9.85 6.25 -15.09
N THR A 375 -9.50 7.55 -14.98
CA THR A 375 -8.78 8.30 -16.03
C THR A 375 -7.33 8.56 -15.68
N LEU A 376 -6.94 8.36 -14.41
CA LEU A 376 -5.67 8.71 -13.80
C LEU A 376 -5.38 10.23 -13.77
N GLU A 377 -6.34 11.04 -14.18
CA GLU A 377 -6.21 12.49 -14.16
C GLU A 377 -6.25 13.04 -12.73
N THR A 378 -5.47 14.06 -12.49
CA THR A 378 -5.47 14.77 -11.21
C THR A 378 -6.33 16.03 -11.29
N SER A 379 -7.08 16.29 -10.23
CA SER A 379 -7.92 17.50 -10.14
C SER A 379 -7.83 18.13 -8.75
N PRO A 380 -7.83 19.47 -8.64
CA PRO A 380 -7.86 20.16 -7.36
C PRO A 380 -9.19 19.88 -6.64
N THR A 381 -9.11 19.67 -5.33
CA THR A 381 -10.29 19.45 -4.48
C THR A 381 -10.03 19.94 -3.07
N ASN A 382 -11.12 20.23 -2.34
CA ASN A 382 -11.07 20.59 -0.92
C ASN A 382 -11.62 19.48 -0.01
N SER A 383 -12.04 18.34 -0.58
CA SER A 383 -12.56 17.19 0.16
C SER A 383 -12.22 15.89 -0.56
N LEU A 384 -12.18 14.78 0.17
CA LEU A 384 -12.21 13.43 -0.40
C LEU A 384 -13.47 12.71 0.08
N GLU A 385 -14.27 12.25 -0.86
CA GLU A 385 -15.43 11.41 -0.61
C GLU A 385 -15.02 9.94 -0.42
N LEU A 386 -15.99 9.12 -0.02
CA LEU A 386 -15.80 7.67 0.13
C LEU A 386 -15.16 7.06 -1.14
N ASN A 387 -14.12 6.26 -0.96
CA ASN A 387 -13.35 5.58 -2.02
C ASN A 387 -12.52 6.50 -2.92
N GLU A 388 -12.46 7.80 -2.66
CA GLU A 388 -11.57 8.70 -3.38
C GLU A 388 -10.14 8.60 -2.87
N ILE A 389 -9.20 8.85 -3.77
CA ILE A 389 -7.76 8.85 -3.52
C ILE A 389 -7.23 10.26 -3.77
N GLY A 390 -6.43 10.76 -2.84
CA GLY A 390 -5.84 12.09 -2.97
C GLY A 390 -4.46 12.20 -2.35
N VAL A 391 -3.65 13.09 -2.90
CA VAL A 391 -2.37 13.48 -2.33
C VAL A 391 -2.59 14.60 -1.33
N CYS A 392 -2.18 14.36 -0.09
CA CYS A 392 -2.47 15.22 1.05
C CYS A 392 -1.20 15.59 1.83
N GLU A 393 -1.25 16.74 2.50
CA GLU A 393 -0.27 17.13 3.50
C GLU A 393 -0.80 16.79 4.90
N VAL A 394 -0.03 15.97 5.61
CA VAL A 394 -0.34 15.55 6.98
C VAL A 394 0.58 16.26 7.94
N SER A 395 0.04 16.70 9.09
CA SER A 395 0.78 17.25 10.22
C SER A 395 0.43 16.50 11.49
N LEU A 396 1.42 15.88 12.10
CA LEU A 396 1.27 15.14 13.34
C LEU A 396 1.72 16.00 14.54
N ASN A 397 1.11 15.78 15.69
CA ASN A 397 1.48 16.50 16.91
C ASN A 397 2.85 16.08 17.48
N GLU A 398 3.26 14.85 17.17
CA GLU A 398 4.57 14.31 17.53
C GLU A 398 5.24 13.70 16.30
N PRO A 399 6.57 13.84 16.15
CA PRO A 399 7.28 13.24 15.03
C PRO A 399 7.21 11.71 15.10
N VAL A 400 7.12 11.09 13.93
CA VAL A 400 7.22 9.65 13.73
C VAL A 400 8.43 9.33 12.87
N HIS A 401 8.93 8.11 13.01
CA HIS A 401 10.10 7.63 12.27
C HIS A 401 9.63 6.89 11.03
N ILE A 402 9.81 7.50 9.87
CA ILE A 402 9.22 7.08 8.60
C ILE A 402 10.28 6.71 7.56
N ASP A 403 9.91 5.80 6.70
CA ASP A 403 10.53 5.57 5.39
C ASP A 403 9.50 5.90 4.30
N GLY A 404 9.90 6.03 3.04
CA GLY A 404 8.97 6.09 1.92
C GLY A 404 8.27 4.75 1.71
N TYR A 405 7.03 4.79 1.25
CA TYR A 405 6.21 3.59 1.10
C TYR A 405 6.82 2.55 0.14
N ASN A 406 7.40 3.00 -0.97
CA ASN A 406 8.04 2.11 -1.94
C ASN A 406 9.32 1.45 -1.39
N LYS A 407 10.00 2.14 -0.45
CA LYS A 407 11.20 1.62 0.22
C LYS A 407 10.85 0.61 1.33
N ASN A 408 9.82 0.91 2.11
CA ASN A 408 9.34 0.05 3.20
C ASN A 408 7.85 0.28 3.47
N LYS A 409 7.01 -0.65 3.02
CA LYS A 409 5.55 -0.55 3.18
C LYS A 409 5.12 -0.41 4.65
N ASN A 410 5.78 -1.11 5.58
CA ASN A 410 5.38 -1.12 6.99
C ASN A 410 5.64 0.22 7.68
N THR A 411 6.82 0.83 7.47
CA THR A 411 7.19 2.12 8.06
C THR A 411 6.84 3.31 7.16
N GLY A 412 6.41 3.05 5.93
CA GLY A 412 5.92 4.03 4.97
C GLY A 412 4.41 4.17 4.91
N SER A 413 3.66 3.52 5.82
CA SER A 413 2.20 3.59 5.83
C SER A 413 1.63 3.79 7.23
N PHE A 414 0.39 4.28 7.27
CA PHE A 414 -0.38 4.43 8.50
C PHE A 414 -1.88 4.32 8.22
N ILE A 415 -2.65 4.09 9.27
CA ILE A 415 -4.11 4.21 9.22
C ILE A 415 -4.58 5.45 9.97
N ILE A 416 -5.66 6.05 9.48
CA ILE A 416 -6.33 7.21 10.04
C ILE A 416 -7.56 6.72 10.79
N VAL A 417 -7.67 7.10 12.05
CA VAL A 417 -8.76 6.67 12.95
C VAL A 417 -9.54 7.89 13.42
N ASP A 418 -10.85 7.83 13.32
CA ASP A 418 -11.72 8.88 13.87
C ASP A 418 -11.74 8.81 15.39
N ARG A 419 -11.39 9.91 16.06
CA ARG A 419 -11.21 9.98 17.52
C ARG A 419 -12.47 9.74 18.32
N LEU A 420 -13.64 9.98 17.74
CA LEU A 420 -14.92 9.84 18.43
C LEU A 420 -15.50 8.44 18.32
N THR A 421 -15.34 7.82 17.15
CA THR A 421 -15.95 6.52 16.85
C THR A 421 -14.98 5.36 16.93
N ASN A 422 -13.65 5.62 16.96
CA ASN A 422 -12.57 4.63 16.83
C ASN A 422 -12.63 3.79 15.53
N VAL A 423 -13.32 4.29 14.52
CA VAL A 423 -13.42 3.64 13.21
C VAL A 423 -12.22 4.08 12.34
N THR A 424 -11.63 3.14 11.62
CA THR A 424 -10.64 3.46 10.58
C THR A 424 -11.34 4.17 9.43
N VAL A 425 -10.91 5.39 9.13
CA VAL A 425 -11.52 6.27 8.13
C VAL A 425 -10.66 6.47 6.89
N GLY A 426 -9.40 6.04 6.91
CA GLY A 426 -8.51 6.11 5.77
C GLY A 426 -7.20 5.37 6.00
N ALA A 427 -6.45 5.19 4.93
CA ALA A 427 -5.08 4.69 4.96
C ALA A 427 -4.18 5.61 4.13
N GLY A 428 -2.96 5.84 4.61
CA GLY A 428 -2.00 6.72 3.97
C GLY A 428 -0.70 6.00 3.62
N MET A 429 -0.19 6.25 2.40
CA MET A 429 1.10 5.82 1.90
C MET A 429 2.01 7.05 1.81
N ILE A 430 3.11 7.02 2.57
CA ILE A 430 4.05 8.15 2.68
C ILE A 430 4.87 8.23 1.40
N SER A 431 4.93 9.41 0.79
CA SER A 431 5.71 9.63 -0.42
C SER A 431 7.21 9.44 -0.16
N ASP A 432 7.94 8.87 -1.13
CA ASP A 432 9.40 8.67 -1.00
C ASP A 432 10.15 10.02 -0.93
N ASP A 433 9.66 11.05 -1.62
CA ASP A 433 10.05 12.43 -1.40
C ASP A 433 9.44 12.94 -0.09
N HIS A 434 10.11 12.66 1.03
CA HIS A 434 9.71 13.13 2.37
C HIS A 434 9.75 14.66 2.52
N GLN A 435 10.10 15.35 1.47
CA GLN A 435 10.06 16.79 1.44
C GLN A 435 8.59 17.21 1.29
N THR A 436 7.97 17.59 2.40
CA THR A 436 7.22 18.83 2.35
C THR A 436 8.22 19.81 1.80
N GLY A 437 8.24 19.89 0.48
CA GLY A 437 9.28 20.70 -0.14
C GLY A 437 9.22 22.10 0.44
N ASN A 438 10.36 22.70 0.64
CA ASN A 438 10.54 24.12 0.40
C ASN A 438 10.17 24.46 -1.08
N HIS A 439 9.30 23.72 -1.71
CA HIS A 439 8.44 24.22 -2.75
C HIS A 439 7.48 25.16 -2.03
N ILE A 440 7.84 26.42 -2.02
CA ILE A 440 6.84 27.47 -2.11
C ILE A 440 5.90 26.95 -3.22
N SER A 441 4.90 26.15 -2.83
CA SER A 441 3.78 25.87 -3.70
C SER A 441 3.30 27.27 -4.03
N THR A 442 3.39 27.64 -5.29
CA THR A 442 2.68 28.81 -5.77
C THR A 442 1.23 28.43 -5.49
N VAL A 443 0.77 28.82 -4.28
CA VAL A 443 -0.64 28.88 -3.98
C VAL A 443 -1.16 29.69 -5.15
N SER A 444 -1.92 29.05 -6.04
CA SER A 444 -2.57 29.77 -7.10
C SER A 444 -3.49 30.72 -6.38
N ALA A 445 -3.02 31.95 -6.21
CA ALA A 445 -3.78 32.99 -5.55
C ALA A 445 -5.10 33.08 -6.34
N HIS A 446 -6.23 32.98 -5.66
CA HIS A 446 -7.54 33.14 -6.28
C HIS A 446 -7.65 34.45 -7.08
N VAL A 447 -6.71 35.36 -6.88
CA VAL A 447 -6.54 36.61 -7.61
C VAL A 447 -5.23 36.53 -8.40
N THR A 448 -5.31 36.48 -9.72
CA THR A 448 -4.17 36.41 -10.63
C THR A 448 -3.38 37.70 -10.65
N THR A 449 -2.10 37.62 -11.08
CA THR A 449 -1.25 38.80 -11.30
C THR A 449 -1.87 39.75 -12.33
N ALA A 450 -2.54 39.22 -13.36
CA ALA A 450 -3.23 40.00 -14.36
C ALA A 450 -4.42 40.78 -13.80
N GLU A 451 -5.23 40.17 -12.97
CA GLU A 451 -6.36 40.83 -12.29
C GLU A 451 -5.88 41.95 -11.35
N ARG A 452 -4.79 41.70 -10.59
CA ARG A 452 -4.19 42.73 -9.73
C ARG A 452 -3.64 43.89 -10.55
N ALA A 453 -2.91 43.62 -11.66
CA ALA A 453 -2.40 44.64 -12.54
C ALA A 453 -3.50 45.47 -13.16
N SER A 454 -4.58 44.83 -13.60
CA SER A 454 -5.76 45.50 -14.15
C SER A 454 -6.46 46.39 -13.12
N ARG A 455 -6.66 45.87 -11.91
CA ARG A 455 -7.38 46.57 -10.82
C ARG A 455 -6.60 47.78 -10.30
N TYR A 456 -5.28 47.69 -10.17
CA TYR A 456 -4.44 48.75 -9.60
C TYR A 456 -3.77 49.61 -10.67
N GLY A 457 -3.96 49.33 -11.94
CA GLY A 457 -3.38 50.08 -13.04
C GLY A 457 -1.85 50.12 -13.02
N GLN A 458 -1.21 49.07 -12.48
CA GLN A 458 0.25 48.97 -12.35
C GLN A 458 0.74 47.55 -12.53
N LYS A 459 1.92 47.40 -13.16
CA LYS A 459 2.59 46.09 -13.22
C LYS A 459 3.27 45.81 -11.89
N PRO A 460 3.11 44.60 -11.32
CA PRO A 460 3.82 44.21 -10.10
C PRO A 460 5.32 44.12 -10.38
N VAL A 461 6.11 44.75 -9.51
CA VAL A 461 7.58 44.74 -9.56
C VAL A 461 8.11 44.56 -8.16
N THR A 462 9.11 43.70 -7.98
CA THR A 462 9.87 43.56 -6.74
C THR A 462 11.20 44.26 -6.89
N VAL A 463 11.47 45.24 -6.01
CA VAL A 463 12.76 45.95 -5.95
C VAL A 463 13.51 45.44 -4.72
N MET A 464 14.67 44.82 -4.93
CA MET A 464 15.50 44.27 -3.86
C MET A 464 16.68 45.21 -3.57
N PHE A 465 16.83 45.65 -2.30
CA PHE A 465 17.97 46.43 -1.85
C PHE A 465 18.99 45.51 -1.17
N ILE A 466 20.19 45.40 -1.73
CA ILE A 466 21.29 44.58 -1.24
C ILE A 466 22.41 45.44 -0.69
N GLY A 467 23.05 45.05 0.39
CA GLY A 467 24.20 45.77 0.98
C GLY A 467 24.44 45.36 2.45
N LEU A 468 25.53 45.84 3.01
CA LEU A 468 25.93 45.58 4.39
C LEU A 468 24.94 46.16 5.42
N SER A 469 24.98 45.61 6.66
CA SER A 469 24.22 46.18 7.77
C SER A 469 24.60 47.65 8.00
N GLY A 470 23.60 48.52 8.22
CA GLY A 470 23.83 49.95 8.38
C GLY A 470 24.02 50.80 7.09
N SER A 471 23.99 50.19 5.89
CA SER A 471 24.18 50.89 4.61
C SER A 471 23.00 51.75 4.13
N GLY A 472 21.94 51.88 4.94
CA GLY A 472 20.77 52.72 4.60
C GLY A 472 19.70 52.07 3.76
N LYS A 473 19.73 50.74 3.54
CA LYS A 473 18.75 49.99 2.72
C LYS A 473 17.31 50.27 3.11
N SER A 474 16.99 50.14 4.41
CA SER A 474 15.63 50.33 4.93
C SER A 474 15.17 51.78 4.76
N THR A 475 16.09 52.75 4.93
CA THR A 475 15.79 54.16 4.70
C THR A 475 15.43 54.44 3.25
N LEU A 476 16.21 53.87 2.30
CA LEU A 476 15.92 53.98 0.88
C LEU A 476 14.62 53.27 0.48
N ALA A 477 14.37 52.08 1.03
CA ALA A 477 13.13 51.34 0.76
C ALA A 477 11.89 52.14 1.19
N HIS A 478 11.87 52.64 2.43
CA HIS A 478 10.76 53.45 2.92
C HIS A 478 10.63 54.81 2.20
N GLY A 479 11.75 55.43 1.80
CA GLY A 479 11.74 56.62 0.98
C GLY A 479 11.15 56.39 -0.42
N LEU A 480 11.46 55.24 -1.04
CA LEU A 480 10.86 54.81 -2.31
C LEU A 480 9.36 54.52 -2.15
N GLU A 481 8.98 53.81 -1.12
CA GLU A 481 7.57 53.52 -0.79
C GLU A 481 6.77 54.80 -0.68
N ARG A 482 7.28 55.79 0.09
CA ARG A 482 6.61 57.08 0.26
C ARG A 482 6.40 57.78 -1.07
N LYS A 483 7.43 57.81 -1.94
CA LYS A 483 7.35 58.45 -3.25
C LYS A 483 6.38 57.74 -4.21
N LEU A 484 6.35 56.41 -4.17
CA LEU A 484 5.38 55.63 -4.95
C LEU A 484 3.95 55.86 -4.48
N PHE A 485 3.74 55.92 -3.17
CA PHE A 485 2.44 56.24 -2.58
C PHE A 485 1.94 57.62 -3.00
N ASP A 486 2.81 58.67 -2.95
CA ASP A 486 2.49 60.01 -3.41
C ASP A 486 2.14 60.08 -4.91
N MET A 487 2.64 59.14 -5.69
CA MET A 487 2.31 58.94 -7.11
C MET A 487 1.04 58.08 -7.34
N GLY A 488 0.30 57.71 -6.27
CA GLY A 488 -0.88 56.89 -6.34
C GLY A 488 -0.60 55.40 -6.65
N ARG A 489 0.63 54.94 -6.40
CA ARG A 489 1.00 53.53 -6.58
C ARG A 489 0.89 52.76 -5.30
N VAL A 490 0.35 51.52 -5.39
CA VAL A 490 0.28 50.59 -4.25
C VAL A 490 1.64 49.92 -4.11
N SER A 491 2.28 50.08 -2.95
CA SER A 491 3.57 49.48 -2.62
C SER A 491 3.63 49.11 -1.15
N THR A 492 4.51 48.16 -0.80
CA THR A 492 4.78 47.78 0.60
C THR A 492 6.26 47.42 0.75
N VAL A 493 6.85 47.74 1.89
CA VAL A 493 8.23 47.39 2.21
C VAL A 493 8.23 46.13 3.08
N LEU A 494 8.97 45.12 2.65
CA LEU A 494 9.30 43.95 3.41
C LEU A 494 10.74 44.10 3.95
N ASP A 495 10.89 44.53 5.19
CA ASP A 495 12.21 44.64 5.80
C ASP A 495 12.46 43.51 6.79
N GLY A 496 13.73 43.09 6.94
CA GLY A 496 14.09 41.96 7.77
C GLY A 496 13.75 42.12 9.27
N LYS A 497 13.64 43.35 9.77
CA LYS A 497 13.24 43.64 11.16
C LYS A 497 11.71 43.43 11.32
N GLY A 498 10.93 43.99 10.41
CA GLY A 498 9.47 43.84 10.39
C GLY A 498 9.06 42.38 10.22
N MET A 499 9.72 41.65 9.32
CA MET A 499 9.50 40.23 9.11
C MET A 499 9.79 39.40 10.36
N ARG A 500 10.90 39.68 11.05
CA ARG A 500 11.29 38.96 12.31
C ARG A 500 10.41 39.29 13.50
N LEU A 501 9.80 40.47 13.55
CA LEU A 501 8.84 40.80 14.62
C LEU A 501 7.45 40.20 14.36
N GLY A 502 7.17 39.72 13.14
CA GLY A 502 5.91 39.13 12.73
C GLY A 502 6.07 37.69 12.25
N ILE A 503 6.06 37.50 10.93
CA ILE A 503 5.95 36.18 10.26
C ILE A 503 7.13 35.23 10.61
N SER A 504 8.33 35.76 10.83
CA SER A 504 9.56 34.97 11.07
C SER A 504 10.02 35.04 12.53
N LYS A 505 9.14 35.32 13.48
CA LYS A 505 9.48 35.51 14.90
C LYS A 505 10.13 34.29 15.53
N ASP A 506 9.77 33.12 15.10
CA ASP A 506 10.19 31.83 15.67
C ASP A 506 11.39 31.19 14.92
N LEU A 507 11.94 31.86 13.92
CA LEU A 507 13.10 31.38 13.19
C LEU A 507 14.41 31.78 13.87
N PRO A 508 15.41 30.87 13.97
CA PRO A 508 16.72 31.19 14.56
C PRO A 508 17.47 32.22 13.71
N HIS A 509 18.43 32.91 14.36
CA HIS A 509 19.22 33.97 13.75
C HIS A 509 20.40 33.47 12.91
N ASP A 510 20.72 32.18 13.01
CA ASP A 510 21.91 31.61 12.39
C ASP A 510 21.56 31.08 10.99
N ALA A 511 22.44 31.40 10.04
CA ALA A 511 22.35 30.93 8.68
C ALA A 511 22.97 29.52 8.62
N GLU A 512 22.16 28.50 8.86
CA GLU A 512 22.38 27.14 8.39
C GLU A 512 21.13 26.63 7.66
#